data_8f567a04573a33092759790f744ffec6
#
_entry.id   8f567a04573a33092759790f744ffec6
#
_cell.length_a   1.000
_cell.length_b   1.000
_cell.length_c   1.000
_cell.angle_alpha   90.00
_cell.angle_beta   90.00
_cell.angle_gamma   90.00
#
_symmetry.space_group_name_H-M   'P 1'
#
loop_
_entity.id
_entity.type
_entity.pdbx_description
1 polymer ?
#
loop_
_entity_poly.entity_id
_entity_poly.type
_entity_poly.pdbx_seq_one_letter_code
_entity_poly.pdbx_strand_id
1 'polypeptide(L)'
;RMVTSHLRLVAKIAMGFQGYGLPLGELISEGNVGMMQAIKRFDPERGFRLSTYAMWWIRAAIQEYILHSWSLVKMGTTAAQKKLFFNLRKLKARIQALEDGDLYSENVSVIAGWLKVPEAEVINMNRRLIGPDQSLNAPPRDDSEGEWLDWLVEEKDGQEIVLAERQELGSRRKLLATAMMGLSDRERKILSERRLNEAPATLQDLSLRFGISRERVRQIEVRAFEKVQKSVKNAVIEQHINA
;
A
#
# COMPACT_ATOMS: atom_id res chain seq x y z
N ARG A 1 31.42 -25.01 24.23
CA ARG A 1 31.26 -26.48 24.11
C ARG A 1 29.83 -26.89 23.79
N MET A 2 28.77 -26.37 24.47
CA MET A 2 27.37 -26.74 24.16
C MET A 2 26.94 -26.41 22.72
N VAL A 3 27.30 -25.24 22.18
CA VAL A 3 26.98 -24.86 20.79
C VAL A 3 27.70 -25.78 19.80
N THR A 4 29.00 -25.97 19.98
CA THR A 4 29.83 -26.76 19.04
C THR A 4 29.39 -28.20 18.93
N SER A 5 28.88 -28.81 20.01
CA SER A 5 28.37 -30.19 19.99
C SER A 5 27.06 -30.34 19.19
N HIS A 6 26.34 -29.25 18.91
CA HIS A 6 25.06 -29.30 18.23
C HIS A 6 25.05 -28.66 16.82
N LEU A 7 26.23 -28.25 16.29
CA LEU A 7 26.32 -27.64 14.94
C LEU A 7 25.79 -28.56 13.84
N ARG A 8 26.00 -29.88 13.98
CA ARG A 8 25.47 -30.88 13.04
C ARG A 8 23.93 -30.86 12.99
N LEU A 9 23.27 -30.61 14.13
CA LEU A 9 21.83 -30.49 14.19
C LEU A 9 21.35 -29.23 13.44
N VAL A 10 22.05 -28.10 13.61
CA VAL A 10 21.75 -26.86 12.90
C VAL A 10 21.87 -27.06 11.39
N ALA A 11 22.99 -27.64 10.92
CA ALA A 11 23.21 -27.92 9.50
C ALA A 11 22.10 -28.81 8.91
N LYS A 12 21.73 -29.90 9.64
CA LYS A 12 20.65 -30.80 9.21
C LYS A 12 19.30 -30.09 9.07
N ILE A 13 18.98 -29.15 9.96
CA ILE A 13 17.74 -28.37 9.88
C ILE A 13 17.81 -27.35 8.73
N ALA A 14 18.94 -26.65 8.58
CA ALA A 14 19.16 -25.66 7.53
C ALA A 14 19.04 -26.25 6.12
N MET A 15 19.56 -27.48 5.89
CA MET A 15 19.40 -28.20 4.62
C MET A 15 17.93 -28.41 4.22
N GLY A 16 17.02 -28.53 5.19
CA GLY A 16 15.57 -28.62 4.91
C GLY A 16 14.95 -27.34 4.36
N PHE A 17 15.67 -26.21 4.40
CA PHE A 17 15.24 -24.91 3.89
C PHE A 17 16.03 -24.44 2.66
N GLN A 18 16.85 -25.30 2.06
CA GLN A 18 17.71 -24.96 0.91
C GLN A 18 16.91 -24.55 -0.36
N GLY A 19 15.63 -24.95 -0.47
CA GLY A 19 14.77 -24.64 -1.64
C GLY A 19 14.24 -23.20 -1.74
N TYR A 20 14.64 -22.29 -0.86
CA TYR A 20 14.19 -20.90 -0.85
C TYR A 20 15.15 -19.92 -1.56
N GLY A 21 16.20 -20.42 -2.24
CA GLY A 21 17.11 -19.59 -3.03
C GLY A 21 18.19 -18.83 -2.21
N LEU A 22 18.25 -19.05 -0.91
CA LEU A 22 19.26 -18.42 -0.05
C LEU A 22 20.49 -19.32 0.16
N PRO A 23 21.71 -18.74 0.32
CA PRO A 23 22.93 -19.48 0.56
C PRO A 23 22.85 -20.34 1.82
N LEU A 24 23.23 -21.61 1.72
CA LEU A 24 23.17 -22.54 2.86
C LEU A 24 24.03 -22.06 4.05
N GLY A 25 25.17 -21.42 3.78
CA GLY A 25 26.02 -20.86 4.83
C GLY A 25 25.34 -19.84 5.71
N GLU A 26 24.50 -18.97 5.11
CA GLU A 26 23.72 -17.97 5.83
C GLU A 26 22.61 -18.60 6.66
N LEU A 27 21.91 -19.60 6.10
CA LEU A 27 20.90 -20.36 6.85
C LEU A 27 21.50 -21.08 8.07
N ILE A 28 22.73 -21.61 7.94
CA ILE A 28 23.45 -22.23 9.07
C ILE A 28 23.83 -21.15 10.09
N SER A 29 24.31 -20.00 9.65
CA SER A 29 24.70 -18.90 10.54
C SER A 29 23.54 -18.41 11.37
N GLU A 30 22.38 -18.17 10.75
CA GLU A 30 21.14 -17.80 11.46
C GLU A 30 20.62 -18.93 12.34
N GLY A 31 20.72 -20.17 11.88
CA GLY A 31 20.43 -21.33 12.72
C GLY A 31 21.29 -21.40 13.97
N ASN A 32 22.58 -21.02 13.89
CA ASN A 32 23.47 -20.93 15.05
C ASN A 32 23.06 -19.82 16.02
N VAL A 33 22.55 -18.68 15.51
CA VAL A 33 21.98 -17.61 16.35
C VAL A 33 20.76 -18.15 17.12
N GLY A 34 19.87 -18.88 16.44
CA GLY A 34 18.75 -19.57 17.08
C GLY A 34 19.19 -20.58 18.15
N MET A 35 20.24 -21.36 17.88
CA MET A 35 20.82 -22.30 18.84
C MET A 35 21.36 -21.57 20.08
N MET A 36 22.07 -20.46 19.90
CA MET A 36 22.57 -19.64 21.01
C MET A 36 21.45 -19.07 21.87
N GLN A 37 20.36 -18.63 21.23
CA GLN A 37 19.17 -18.15 21.96
C GLN A 37 18.52 -19.28 22.77
N ALA A 38 18.44 -20.48 22.19
CA ALA A 38 17.93 -21.65 22.90
C ALA A 38 18.76 -21.97 24.14
N ILE A 39 20.10 -21.98 24.05
CA ILE A 39 20.98 -22.27 25.19
C ILE A 39 20.80 -21.23 26.31
N LYS A 40 20.68 -19.95 25.96
CA LYS A 40 20.47 -18.88 26.97
C LYS A 40 19.18 -19.03 27.76
N ARG A 41 18.16 -19.66 27.16
CA ARG A 41 16.80 -19.77 27.75
C ARG A 41 16.49 -21.21 28.21
N PHE A 42 17.43 -22.13 28.02
CA PHE A 42 17.22 -23.52 28.36
C PHE A 42 17.29 -23.73 29.89
N ASP A 43 16.29 -24.40 30.40
CA ASP A 43 16.18 -24.78 31.81
C ASP A 43 16.27 -26.32 31.90
N PRO A 44 17.37 -26.86 32.47
CA PRO A 44 17.55 -28.31 32.61
C PRO A 44 16.56 -28.96 33.54
N GLU A 45 16.06 -28.25 34.56
CA GLU A 45 15.17 -28.77 35.60
C GLU A 45 13.79 -29.20 35.05
N ARG A 46 13.46 -28.72 33.85
CA ARG A 46 12.20 -29.06 33.15
C ARG A 46 12.18 -30.45 32.53
N GLY A 47 13.30 -31.21 32.58
CA GLY A 47 13.38 -32.60 32.12
C GLY A 47 13.41 -32.82 30.62
N PHE A 48 13.41 -31.75 29.78
CA PHE A 48 13.50 -31.87 28.33
C PHE A 48 14.96 -31.84 27.87
N ARG A 49 15.24 -32.55 26.75
CA ARG A 49 16.57 -32.50 26.14
C ARG A 49 16.80 -31.16 25.40
N LEU A 50 18.01 -30.58 25.54
CA LEU A 50 18.41 -29.35 24.86
C LEU A 50 18.16 -29.42 23.34
N SER A 51 18.50 -30.55 22.71
CA SER A 51 18.30 -30.73 21.27
C SER A 51 16.84 -30.54 20.83
N THR A 52 15.89 -31.06 21.60
CA THR A 52 14.45 -30.93 21.32
C THR A 52 13.98 -29.47 21.45
N TYR A 53 14.43 -28.80 22.49
CA TYR A 53 14.12 -27.39 22.72
C TYR A 53 14.76 -26.50 21.65
N ALA A 54 16.04 -26.74 21.32
CA ALA A 54 16.78 -25.96 20.36
C ALA A 54 16.20 -26.08 18.92
N MET A 55 15.64 -27.23 18.54
CA MET A 55 15.04 -27.38 17.19
C MET A 55 13.98 -26.32 16.90
N TRP A 56 13.19 -25.89 17.88
CA TRP A 56 12.18 -24.86 17.70
C TRP A 56 12.80 -23.50 17.45
N TRP A 57 13.82 -23.16 18.23
CA TRP A 57 14.54 -21.89 18.09
C TRP A 57 15.31 -21.80 16.78
N ILE A 58 16.01 -22.88 16.39
CA ILE A 58 16.74 -22.97 15.13
C ILE A 58 15.77 -22.78 13.95
N ARG A 59 14.63 -23.48 13.94
CA ARG A 59 13.62 -23.31 12.90
C ARG A 59 13.04 -21.91 12.86
N ALA A 60 12.73 -21.35 14.00
CA ALA A 60 12.17 -20.00 14.08
C ALA A 60 13.15 -18.97 13.51
N ALA A 61 14.42 -19.02 13.91
CA ALA A 61 15.45 -18.11 13.41
C ALA A 61 15.64 -18.24 11.89
N ILE A 62 15.77 -19.46 11.36
CA ILE A 62 15.91 -19.69 9.91
C ILE A 62 14.68 -19.20 9.16
N GLN A 63 13.46 -19.47 9.64
CA GLN A 63 12.23 -19.04 8.99
C GLN A 63 12.08 -17.51 9.00
N GLU A 64 12.45 -16.86 10.10
CA GLU A 64 12.44 -15.42 10.20
C GLU A 64 13.43 -14.78 9.22
N TYR A 65 14.65 -15.33 9.13
CA TYR A 65 15.66 -14.90 8.18
C TYR A 65 15.18 -15.05 6.74
N ILE A 66 14.60 -16.19 6.36
CA ILE A 66 14.05 -16.43 5.02
C ILE A 66 13.01 -15.39 4.67
N LEU A 67 12.03 -15.13 5.55
CA LEU A 67 10.97 -14.15 5.31
C LEU A 67 11.50 -12.72 5.16
N HIS A 68 12.65 -12.42 5.76
CA HIS A 68 13.26 -11.09 5.67
C HIS A 68 14.14 -10.94 4.43
N SER A 69 14.83 -12.02 4.01
CA SER A 69 15.89 -11.95 2.98
C SER A 69 15.47 -12.52 1.62
N TRP A 70 14.27 -13.12 1.52
CA TRP A 70 13.80 -13.74 0.28
C TRP A 70 13.45 -12.70 -0.82
N SER A 71 12.95 -11.52 -0.45
CA SER A 71 12.55 -10.45 -1.36
C SER A 71 12.88 -9.09 -0.75
N LEU A 72 13.14 -8.09 -1.60
CA LEU A 72 13.31 -6.69 -1.19
C LEU A 72 12.07 -6.14 -0.49
N VAL A 73 10.89 -6.59 -0.91
CA VAL A 73 9.62 -6.25 -0.27
C VAL A 73 9.34 -7.22 0.86
N LYS A 74 9.31 -6.74 2.10
CA LYS A 74 9.08 -7.55 3.29
C LYS A 74 7.79 -8.37 3.17
N MET A 75 7.92 -9.69 3.28
CA MET A 75 6.80 -10.63 3.24
C MET A 75 6.53 -11.25 4.61
N GLY A 76 5.33 -11.84 4.76
CA GLY A 76 5.00 -12.60 5.98
C GLY A 76 4.81 -11.73 7.23
N THR A 77 4.17 -10.57 7.11
CA THR A 77 3.85 -9.70 8.25
C THR A 77 2.79 -10.30 9.16
N THR A 78 1.84 -11.05 8.59
CA THR A 78 0.77 -11.71 9.35
C THR A 78 1.04 -13.21 9.54
N ALA A 79 0.40 -13.81 10.56
CA ALA A 79 0.49 -15.25 10.80
C ALA A 79 -0.05 -16.08 9.61
N ALA A 80 -1.09 -15.57 8.93
CA ALA A 80 -1.65 -16.17 7.73
C ALA A 80 -0.65 -16.20 6.57
N GLN A 81 0.02 -15.08 6.30
CA GLN A 81 1.04 -14.95 5.26
C GLN A 81 2.25 -15.87 5.53
N LYS A 82 2.75 -15.92 6.78
CA LYS A 82 3.83 -16.85 7.16
C LYS A 82 3.45 -18.30 6.88
N LYS A 83 2.24 -18.68 7.26
CA LYS A 83 1.71 -20.02 7.05
C LYS A 83 1.60 -20.37 5.57
N LEU A 84 1.10 -19.43 4.75
CA LEU A 84 1.00 -19.56 3.30
C LEU A 84 2.39 -19.69 2.67
N PHE A 85 3.32 -18.81 2.97
CA PHE A 85 4.66 -18.79 2.40
C PHE A 85 5.35 -20.16 2.49
N PHE A 86 5.32 -20.80 3.66
CA PHE A 86 6.01 -22.08 3.87
C PHE A 86 5.22 -23.31 3.38
N ASN A 87 3.92 -23.21 3.19
CA ASN A 87 3.08 -24.37 2.86
C ASN A 87 2.50 -24.33 1.45
N LEU A 88 2.34 -23.14 0.81
CA LEU A 88 1.64 -23.00 -0.46
C LEU A 88 2.26 -23.89 -1.56
N ARG A 89 3.58 -23.87 -1.70
CA ARG A 89 4.28 -24.68 -2.71
C ARG A 89 4.05 -26.18 -2.54
N LYS A 90 4.05 -26.68 -1.30
CA LYS A 90 3.78 -28.07 -1.00
C LYS A 90 2.33 -28.45 -1.29
N LEU A 91 1.40 -27.53 -1.01
CA LEU A 91 -0.02 -27.75 -1.26
C LEU A 91 -0.32 -27.71 -2.76
N LYS A 92 0.27 -26.78 -3.52
CA LYS A 92 0.19 -26.75 -4.99
C LYS A 92 0.68 -28.08 -5.60
N ALA A 93 1.82 -28.60 -5.15
CA ALA A 93 2.33 -29.88 -5.61
C ALA A 93 1.36 -31.05 -5.28
N ARG A 94 0.68 -31.00 -4.12
CA ARG A 94 -0.26 -32.06 -3.70
C ARG A 94 -1.55 -32.06 -4.52
N ILE A 95 -2.03 -30.90 -4.94
CA ILE A 95 -3.24 -30.79 -5.79
C ILE A 95 -2.90 -30.79 -7.28
N GLN A 96 -1.65 -31.06 -7.65
CA GLN A 96 -1.13 -31.04 -9.03
C GLN A 96 -1.35 -29.71 -9.78
N ALA A 97 -1.59 -28.63 -9.05
CA ALA A 97 -1.70 -27.28 -9.59
C ALA A 97 -0.29 -26.64 -9.69
N LEU A 98 0.59 -27.24 -10.49
CA LEU A 98 1.99 -26.82 -10.66
C LEU A 98 2.16 -25.78 -11.77
N GLU A 99 1.10 -25.42 -12.49
CA GLU A 99 1.15 -24.43 -13.55
C GLU A 99 1.54 -23.05 -12.99
N ASP A 100 2.46 -22.38 -13.69
CA ASP A 100 2.85 -21.01 -13.40
C ASP A 100 1.71 -20.09 -13.86
N GLY A 101 1.02 -19.48 -12.92
CA GLY A 101 -0.10 -18.59 -13.18
C GLY A 101 -1.05 -18.44 -11.99
N ASP A 102 -2.18 -17.81 -12.26
CA ASP A 102 -3.23 -17.65 -11.26
C ASP A 102 -3.91 -19.00 -10.99
N LEU A 103 -4.09 -19.32 -9.70
CA LEU A 103 -4.78 -20.55 -9.28
C LEU A 103 -6.26 -20.49 -9.64
N TYR A 104 -6.82 -21.62 -10.08
CA TYR A 104 -8.26 -21.77 -10.26
C TYR A 104 -9.01 -21.57 -8.93
N SER A 105 -10.20 -21.00 -8.99
CA SER A 105 -11.02 -20.67 -7.81
C SER A 105 -11.25 -21.87 -6.89
N GLU A 106 -11.44 -23.07 -7.45
CA GLU A 106 -11.61 -24.31 -6.70
C GLU A 106 -10.35 -24.65 -5.86
N ASN A 107 -9.17 -24.51 -6.46
CA ASN A 107 -7.91 -24.77 -5.79
C ASN A 107 -7.63 -23.74 -4.69
N VAL A 108 -8.01 -22.48 -4.91
CA VAL A 108 -7.90 -21.43 -3.91
C VAL A 108 -8.74 -21.75 -2.67
N SER A 109 -10.00 -22.14 -2.86
CA SER A 109 -10.91 -22.49 -1.76
C SER A 109 -10.43 -23.70 -0.96
N VAL A 110 -9.90 -24.73 -1.64
CA VAL A 110 -9.33 -25.92 -0.99
C VAL A 110 -8.12 -25.56 -0.13
N ILE A 111 -7.18 -24.77 -0.67
CA ILE A 111 -5.98 -24.31 0.07
C ILE A 111 -6.38 -23.44 1.25
N ALA A 112 -7.30 -22.49 1.03
CA ALA A 112 -7.83 -21.61 2.06
C ALA A 112 -8.46 -22.40 3.22
N GLY A 113 -9.23 -23.42 2.90
CA GLY A 113 -9.83 -24.33 3.89
C GLY A 113 -8.80 -25.14 4.68
N TRP A 114 -7.80 -25.73 4.03
CA TRP A 114 -6.73 -26.49 4.70
C TRP A 114 -5.88 -25.64 5.64
N LEU A 115 -5.56 -24.41 5.22
CA LEU A 115 -4.73 -23.52 6.02
C LEU A 115 -5.53 -22.63 6.97
N LYS A 116 -6.86 -22.60 6.86
CA LYS A 116 -7.75 -21.69 7.60
C LYS A 116 -7.32 -20.23 7.45
N VAL A 117 -7.18 -19.79 6.18
CA VAL A 117 -6.80 -18.42 5.81
C VAL A 117 -7.80 -17.88 4.79
N PRO A 118 -7.97 -16.55 4.67
CA PRO A 118 -8.82 -15.95 3.64
C PRO A 118 -8.34 -16.29 2.22
N GLU A 119 -9.27 -16.50 1.29
CA GLU A 119 -8.96 -16.78 -0.13
C GLU A 119 -8.15 -15.66 -0.79
N ALA A 120 -8.46 -14.41 -0.47
CA ALA A 120 -7.72 -13.25 -0.96
C ALA A 120 -6.22 -13.31 -0.62
N GLU A 121 -5.87 -13.77 0.58
CA GLU A 121 -4.47 -13.96 0.99
C GLU A 121 -3.77 -15.07 0.21
N VAL A 122 -4.51 -16.14 -0.17
CA VAL A 122 -3.97 -17.22 -1.00
C VAL A 122 -3.63 -16.70 -2.40
N ILE A 123 -4.53 -15.94 -3.03
CA ILE A 123 -4.32 -15.33 -4.35
C ILE A 123 -3.14 -14.36 -4.31
N ASN A 124 -3.12 -13.45 -3.35
CA ASN A 124 -2.05 -12.49 -3.19
C ASN A 124 -0.68 -13.15 -2.97
N MET A 125 -0.63 -14.19 -2.14
CA MET A 125 0.61 -14.93 -1.89
C MET A 125 1.04 -15.72 -3.12
N ASN A 126 0.09 -16.33 -3.86
CA ASN A 126 0.41 -17.03 -5.10
C ASN A 126 1.10 -16.11 -6.10
N ARG A 127 0.53 -14.93 -6.36
CA ARG A 127 1.10 -13.94 -7.29
C ARG A 127 2.51 -13.50 -6.89
N ARG A 128 2.77 -13.34 -5.60
CA ARG A 128 4.10 -12.97 -5.07
C ARG A 128 5.14 -14.08 -5.18
N LEU A 129 4.71 -15.35 -5.17
CA LEU A 129 5.60 -16.51 -5.21
C LEU A 129 5.83 -17.08 -6.63
N ILE A 130 5.25 -16.45 -7.67
CA ILE A 130 5.41 -16.88 -9.07
C ILE A 130 6.87 -16.74 -9.51
N GLY A 131 7.56 -15.68 -9.10
CA GLY A 131 8.94 -15.46 -9.48
C GLY A 131 9.73 -14.68 -8.44
N PRO A 132 11.09 -14.67 -8.57
CA PRO A 132 11.94 -13.78 -7.78
C PRO A 132 11.80 -12.33 -8.23
N ASP A 133 12.34 -11.40 -7.42
CA ASP A 133 12.42 -10.00 -7.79
C ASP A 133 13.25 -9.85 -9.08
N GLN A 134 12.72 -9.13 -10.06
CA GLN A 134 13.40 -8.88 -11.33
C GLN A 134 14.23 -7.61 -11.25
N SER A 135 15.41 -7.63 -11.90
CA SER A 135 16.22 -6.42 -12.01
C SER A 135 15.66 -5.48 -13.07
N LEU A 136 15.47 -4.22 -12.71
CA LEU A 136 15.08 -3.18 -13.65
C LEU A 136 16.21 -2.79 -14.62
N ASN A 137 17.46 -3.13 -14.26
CA ASN A 137 18.62 -2.89 -15.12
C ASN A 137 18.87 -4.04 -16.10
N ALA A 138 18.03 -5.06 -16.09
CA ALA A 138 18.13 -6.13 -17.08
C ALA A 138 17.59 -5.64 -18.43
N PRO A 139 18.18 -6.03 -19.56
CA PRO A 139 17.67 -5.71 -20.88
C PRO A 139 16.31 -6.43 -21.09
N PRO A 140 15.33 -5.79 -21.74
CA PRO A 140 14.01 -6.40 -22.02
C PRO A 140 14.10 -7.62 -22.96
N ARG A 141 15.13 -7.67 -23.82
CA ARG A 141 15.46 -8.78 -24.72
C ARG A 141 16.98 -8.87 -24.85
N ASP A 142 17.49 -10.05 -25.13
CA ASP A 142 18.93 -10.28 -25.24
C ASP A 142 19.67 -9.38 -26.24
N ASP A 143 18.97 -8.88 -27.29
CA ASP A 143 19.52 -8.01 -28.33
C ASP A 143 19.08 -6.54 -28.21
N SER A 144 18.42 -6.13 -27.12
CA SER A 144 17.95 -4.75 -26.99
C SER A 144 18.95 -3.86 -26.24
N GLU A 145 19.30 -2.73 -26.84
CA GLU A 145 19.95 -1.63 -26.13
C GLU A 145 18.88 -0.92 -25.26
N GLY A 146 19.07 -0.92 -23.94
CA GLY A 146 18.19 -0.31 -22.97
C GLY A 146 17.82 -1.24 -21.83
N GLU A 147 17.32 -0.66 -20.75
CA GLU A 147 16.94 -1.35 -19.52
C GLU A 147 15.42 -1.34 -19.35
N TRP A 148 14.87 -2.27 -18.58
CA TRP A 148 13.46 -2.23 -18.18
C TRP A 148 13.09 -0.92 -17.51
N LEU A 149 14.04 -0.26 -16.84
CA LEU A 149 13.87 1.03 -16.20
C LEU A 149 13.43 2.12 -17.19
N ASP A 150 13.99 2.12 -18.41
CA ASP A 150 13.70 3.12 -19.45
C ASP A 150 12.27 3.04 -19.97
N TRP A 151 11.63 1.89 -19.79
CA TRP A 151 10.25 1.62 -20.23
C TRP A 151 9.21 1.97 -19.19
N LEU A 152 9.64 2.23 -17.93
CA LEU A 152 8.72 2.60 -16.87
C LEU A 152 8.34 4.07 -16.98
N VAL A 153 7.10 4.30 -17.37
CA VAL A 153 6.52 5.64 -17.45
C VAL A 153 5.76 5.93 -16.16
N GLU A 154 5.98 7.11 -15.59
CA GLU A 154 5.19 7.57 -14.46
C GLU A 154 3.77 7.94 -14.94
N GLU A 155 2.74 7.33 -14.31
CA GLU A 155 1.33 7.60 -14.65
C GLU A 155 0.81 8.95 -14.10
N LYS A 156 1.58 9.60 -13.22
CA LYS A 156 1.20 10.89 -12.65
C LYS A 156 1.45 12.01 -13.64
N ASP A 157 0.62 13.03 -13.58
CA ASP A 157 0.78 14.24 -14.37
C ASP A 157 2.16 14.86 -14.15
N GLY A 158 2.78 15.29 -15.23
CA GLY A 158 4.08 15.96 -15.21
C GLY A 158 4.06 17.20 -14.33
N GLN A 159 5.23 17.56 -13.79
CA GLN A 159 5.36 18.72 -12.90
C GLN A 159 4.85 20.02 -13.55
N GLU A 160 4.98 20.15 -14.86
CA GLU A 160 4.49 21.28 -15.63
C GLU A 160 2.96 21.39 -15.57
N ILE A 161 2.25 20.26 -15.80
CA ILE A 161 0.77 20.19 -15.73
C ILE A 161 0.29 20.53 -14.33
N VAL A 162 0.90 19.90 -13.31
CA VAL A 162 0.55 20.15 -11.89
C VAL A 162 0.77 21.61 -11.50
N LEU A 163 1.84 22.22 -11.98
CA LEU A 163 2.13 23.63 -11.74
C LEU A 163 1.12 24.55 -12.45
N ALA A 164 0.81 24.26 -13.72
CA ALA A 164 -0.16 25.01 -14.51
C ALA A 164 -1.55 24.98 -13.86
N GLU A 165 -2.03 23.80 -13.46
CA GLU A 165 -3.31 23.64 -12.75
C GLU A 165 -3.33 24.38 -11.42
N ARG A 166 -2.24 24.31 -10.65
CA ARG A 166 -2.13 25.05 -9.37
C ARG A 166 -2.17 26.55 -9.58
N GLN A 167 -1.47 27.06 -10.59
CA GLN A 167 -1.48 28.47 -10.92
C GLN A 167 -2.85 28.93 -11.39
N GLU A 168 -3.51 28.15 -12.26
CA GLU A 168 -4.87 28.44 -12.75
C GLU A 168 -5.87 28.45 -11.60
N LEU A 169 -5.85 27.42 -10.74
CA LEU A 169 -6.70 27.37 -9.55
C LEU A 169 -6.46 28.56 -8.62
N GLY A 170 -5.19 28.94 -8.42
CA GLY A 170 -4.80 30.11 -7.64
C GLY A 170 -5.36 31.40 -8.22
N SER A 171 -5.28 31.58 -9.54
CA SER A 171 -5.82 32.74 -10.25
C SER A 171 -7.34 32.79 -10.17
N ARG A 172 -8.03 31.68 -10.39
CA ARG A 172 -9.48 31.57 -10.25
C ARG A 172 -9.94 31.90 -8.82
N ARG A 173 -9.20 31.42 -7.80
CA ARG A 173 -9.50 31.74 -6.38
C ARG A 173 -9.33 33.22 -6.07
N LYS A 174 -8.28 33.87 -6.59
CA LYS A 174 -8.04 35.31 -6.42
C LYS A 174 -9.17 36.12 -7.06
N LEU A 175 -9.54 35.80 -8.31
CA LEU A 175 -10.65 36.46 -9.00
C LEU A 175 -11.97 36.34 -8.24
N LEU A 176 -12.28 35.14 -7.76
CA LEU A 176 -13.48 34.90 -6.94
C LEU A 176 -13.44 35.69 -5.64
N ALA A 177 -12.31 35.67 -4.92
CA ALA A 177 -12.16 36.42 -3.67
C ALA A 177 -12.37 37.93 -3.88
N THR A 178 -11.79 38.50 -4.94
CA THR A 178 -11.98 39.91 -5.29
C THR A 178 -13.43 40.21 -5.65
N ALA A 179 -14.11 39.37 -6.43
CA ALA A 179 -15.52 39.52 -6.77
C ALA A 179 -16.42 39.44 -5.54
N MET A 180 -16.09 38.57 -4.60
CA MET A 180 -16.82 38.41 -3.33
C MET A 180 -16.67 39.63 -2.40
N MET A 181 -15.61 40.41 -2.51
CA MET A 181 -15.46 41.67 -1.75
C MET A 181 -16.45 42.74 -2.18
N GLY A 182 -16.94 42.69 -3.43
CA GLY A 182 -17.97 43.59 -3.94
C GLY A 182 -19.40 43.30 -3.48
N LEU A 183 -19.60 42.21 -2.74
CA LEU A 183 -20.92 41.84 -2.17
C LEU A 183 -21.11 42.41 -0.77
N SER A 184 -22.36 42.70 -0.41
CA SER A 184 -22.72 42.99 0.98
C SER A 184 -22.45 41.75 1.87
N ASP A 185 -22.24 41.96 3.17
CA ASP A 185 -21.95 40.85 4.12
C ASP A 185 -23.07 39.80 4.14
N ARG A 186 -24.30 40.22 3.93
CA ARG A 186 -25.47 39.33 3.86
C ARG A 186 -25.46 38.48 2.58
N GLU A 187 -25.20 39.10 1.43
CA GLU A 187 -25.09 38.41 0.14
C GLU A 187 -23.93 37.44 0.15
N ARG A 188 -22.77 37.84 0.70
CA ARG A 188 -21.58 37.01 0.81
C ARG A 188 -21.81 35.76 1.64
N LYS A 189 -22.42 35.90 2.84
CA LYS A 189 -22.73 34.75 3.71
C LYS A 189 -23.70 33.78 3.04
N ILE A 190 -24.79 34.26 2.45
CA ILE A 190 -25.79 33.43 1.77
C ILE A 190 -25.15 32.69 0.61
N LEU A 191 -24.37 33.36 -0.23
CA LEU A 191 -23.69 32.74 -1.39
C LEU A 191 -22.65 31.73 -0.95
N SER A 192 -21.87 32.05 0.07
CA SER A 192 -20.83 31.14 0.61
C SER A 192 -21.45 29.86 1.17
N GLU A 193 -22.47 29.95 2.00
CA GLU A 193 -23.09 28.79 2.62
C GLU A 193 -23.89 27.94 1.62
N ARG A 194 -24.37 28.53 0.52
CA ARG A 194 -25.11 27.81 -0.53
C ARG A 194 -24.29 27.18 -1.62
N ARG A 195 -23.19 27.83 -2.03
CA ARG A 195 -22.42 27.46 -3.24
C ARG A 195 -20.98 27.10 -3.02
N LEU A 196 -20.38 27.57 -1.92
CA LEU A 196 -18.95 27.38 -1.69
C LEU A 196 -18.65 26.40 -0.56
N ASN A 197 -19.67 25.91 0.13
CA ASN A 197 -19.52 24.94 1.21
C ASN A 197 -19.68 23.51 0.67
N GLU A 198 -18.93 22.55 1.18
CA GLU A 198 -19.04 21.13 0.82
C GLU A 198 -20.43 20.56 1.15
N ALA A 199 -21.04 21.03 2.26
CA ALA A 199 -22.42 20.72 2.63
C ALA A 199 -23.27 21.97 2.47
N PRO A 200 -23.95 22.17 1.33
CA PRO A 200 -24.76 23.38 1.07
C PRO A 200 -25.94 23.50 2.04
N ALA A 201 -26.07 24.65 2.72
CA ALA A 201 -27.20 24.94 3.59
C ALA A 201 -28.52 25.01 2.79
N THR A 202 -29.62 24.53 3.35
CA THR A 202 -30.93 24.61 2.68
C THR A 202 -31.49 26.04 2.68
N LEU A 203 -32.39 26.37 1.75
CA LEU A 203 -33.06 27.65 1.74
C LEU A 203 -33.88 27.86 3.02
N GLN A 204 -34.33 26.79 3.64
CA GLN A 204 -35.11 26.84 4.87
C GLN A 204 -34.21 27.19 6.08
N ASP A 205 -33.05 26.62 6.19
CA ASP A 205 -32.10 26.90 7.27
C ASP A 205 -31.65 28.35 7.23
N LEU A 206 -31.33 28.86 6.03
CA LEU A 206 -30.96 30.25 5.83
C LEU A 206 -32.12 31.21 6.07
N SER A 207 -33.34 30.82 5.71
CA SER A 207 -34.59 31.60 5.99
C SER A 207 -34.77 31.80 7.50
N LEU A 208 -34.62 30.74 8.28
CA LEU A 208 -34.72 30.80 9.75
C LEU A 208 -33.54 31.61 10.35
N ARG A 209 -32.34 31.44 9.87
CA ARG A 209 -31.14 32.11 10.39
C ARG A 209 -31.12 33.61 10.12
N PHE A 210 -31.60 34.03 8.95
CA PHE A 210 -31.61 35.43 8.55
C PHE A 210 -32.96 36.14 8.78
N GLY A 211 -33.99 35.43 9.26
CA GLY A 211 -35.31 35.96 9.54
C GLY A 211 -36.05 36.49 8.30
N ILE A 212 -35.88 35.84 7.13
CA ILE A 212 -36.48 36.24 5.85
C ILE A 212 -37.15 35.05 5.16
N SER A 213 -38.06 35.31 4.22
CA SER A 213 -38.72 34.24 3.48
C SER A 213 -37.77 33.47 2.60
N ARG A 214 -38.02 32.17 2.36
CA ARG A 214 -37.23 31.30 1.47
C ARG A 214 -37.06 31.92 0.07
N GLU A 215 -38.12 32.49 -0.47
CA GLU A 215 -38.04 33.14 -1.78
C GLU A 215 -37.12 34.36 -1.75
N ARG A 216 -37.09 35.09 -0.65
CA ARG A 216 -36.18 36.22 -0.50
C ARG A 216 -34.69 35.76 -0.42
N VAL A 217 -34.41 34.64 0.24
CA VAL A 217 -33.07 34.03 0.23
C VAL A 217 -32.67 33.67 -1.19
N ARG A 218 -33.55 33.03 -1.96
CA ARG A 218 -33.31 32.67 -3.36
C ARG A 218 -33.06 33.92 -4.24
N GLN A 219 -33.83 34.97 -4.08
CA GLN A 219 -33.61 36.22 -4.82
C GLN A 219 -32.23 36.84 -4.50
N ILE A 220 -31.83 36.82 -3.22
CA ILE A 220 -30.53 37.33 -2.81
C ILE A 220 -29.40 36.45 -3.40
N GLU A 221 -29.54 35.14 -3.34
CA GLU A 221 -28.57 34.18 -3.94
C GLU A 221 -28.36 34.47 -5.44
N VAL A 222 -29.46 34.59 -6.22
CA VAL A 222 -29.41 34.85 -7.66
C VAL A 222 -28.75 36.20 -7.95
N ARG A 223 -29.16 37.27 -7.28
CA ARG A 223 -28.56 38.59 -7.46
C ARG A 223 -27.08 38.64 -7.08
N ALA A 224 -26.72 37.98 -5.98
CA ALA A 224 -25.32 37.87 -5.55
C ALA A 224 -24.48 37.11 -6.59
N PHE A 225 -25.01 36.01 -7.11
CA PHE A 225 -24.35 35.25 -8.16
C PHE A 225 -24.14 36.04 -9.46
N GLU A 226 -25.17 36.77 -9.91
CA GLU A 226 -25.08 37.65 -11.09
C GLU A 226 -24.04 38.76 -10.91
N LYS A 227 -23.97 39.37 -9.71
CA LYS A 227 -22.92 40.37 -9.40
C LYS A 227 -21.54 39.79 -9.47
N VAL A 228 -21.33 38.60 -8.85
CA VAL A 228 -20.04 37.89 -8.90
C VAL A 228 -19.65 37.53 -10.34
N GLN A 229 -20.62 36.98 -11.11
CA GLN A 229 -20.40 36.63 -12.50
C GLN A 229 -19.96 37.82 -13.36
N LYS A 230 -20.64 38.96 -13.18
CA LYS A 230 -20.32 40.20 -13.88
C LYS A 230 -18.92 40.73 -13.49
N SER A 231 -18.62 40.72 -12.18
CA SER A 231 -17.32 41.17 -11.68
C SER A 231 -16.18 40.30 -12.20
N VAL A 232 -16.34 38.96 -12.17
CA VAL A 232 -15.32 38.02 -12.70
C VAL A 232 -15.14 38.21 -14.21
N LYS A 233 -16.23 38.35 -14.99
CA LYS A 233 -16.14 38.61 -16.43
C LYS A 233 -15.37 39.89 -16.75
N ASN A 234 -15.65 40.98 -16.05
CA ASN A 234 -14.96 42.25 -16.23
C ASN A 234 -13.47 42.11 -15.88
N ALA A 235 -13.14 41.47 -14.77
CA ALA A 235 -11.74 41.26 -14.36
C ALA A 235 -10.96 40.36 -15.34
N VAL A 236 -11.58 39.36 -15.96
CA VAL A 236 -10.96 38.54 -17.01
C VAL A 236 -10.71 39.36 -18.27
N ILE A 237 -11.66 40.22 -18.68
CA ILE A 237 -11.49 41.11 -19.85
C ILE A 237 -10.33 42.08 -19.60
N GLU A 238 -10.29 42.70 -18.41
CA GLU A 238 -9.18 43.60 -18.04
C GLU A 238 -7.81 42.94 -18.04
N GLN A 239 -7.73 41.68 -17.59
CA GLN A 239 -6.49 40.90 -17.65
C GLN A 239 -6.05 40.61 -19.08
N HIS A 240 -6.98 40.33 -20.00
CA HIS A 240 -6.65 40.08 -21.41
C HIS A 240 -6.27 41.35 -22.19
N ILE A 241 -6.69 42.52 -21.74
CA ILE A 241 -6.32 43.80 -22.36
C ILE A 241 -4.92 44.24 -21.90
N ASN A 242 -4.53 43.85 -20.67
CA ASN A 242 -3.24 44.26 -20.07
C ASN A 242 -2.10 43.20 -20.24
N ALA A 243 -2.37 42.05 -20.87
CA ALA A 243 -1.40 41.00 -21.20
C ALA A 243 -0.97 41.08 -22.64
#